data_be12de453b7d83abc96c61315ce9b769
#
_entry.id   be12de453b7d83abc96c61315ce9b769
#
_cell.length_a   1.000
_cell.length_b   1.000
_cell.length_c   1.000
_cell.angle_alpha   90.00
_cell.angle_beta   90.00
_cell.angle_gamma   90.00
#
_symmetry.space_group_name_H-M   'P 1'
#
loop_
_entity.id
_entity.type
_entity.pdbx_description
1 polymer ?
#
loop_
_entity_poly.entity_id
_entity_poly.type
_entity_poly.pdbx_seq_one_letter_code
_entity_poly.pdbx_strand_id
1 'polypeptide(L)'
;MYANIYDFQTGKVTRSDIRASLEQNKNVMTVLCDSLPSGLFSFISISDSVFFCKESSPDFTQQKRYLAGKTAGMLPPVIERLNEAKVSDSKDINIISTIAKMSRVNERIVEMPIGLNYINIYSLNGDFARTVCVGDELDDISEIEDRKEWNRMYTYADLRLFKDFWGVVSINEDKMTFQTGRKKYPSILLFDWDGKPLAELKLTRFVNSFDIDMVNKTLYVFDVYNDKMFAYDLSEVLNKIVRE
;
A
#
# COMPACT_ATOMS: atom_id res chain seq x y z
N MET A 1 21.87 6.65 -21.57
CA MET A 1 21.39 5.73 -20.51
C MET A 1 21.01 4.41 -21.18
N TYR A 2 21.43 3.28 -20.60
CA TYR A 2 21.19 1.96 -21.20
C TYR A 2 20.41 1.09 -20.23
N ALA A 3 19.50 0.26 -20.76
CA ALA A 3 18.88 -0.85 -20.06
C ALA A 3 19.49 -2.17 -20.56
N ASN A 4 19.70 -3.12 -19.66
CA ASN A 4 19.97 -4.50 -20.00
C ASN A 4 18.68 -5.30 -19.86
N ILE A 5 18.27 -5.93 -20.94
CA ILE A 5 17.07 -6.76 -21.00
C ILE A 5 17.52 -8.22 -20.95
N TYR A 6 17.08 -8.94 -19.94
CA TYR A 6 17.38 -10.36 -19.74
C TYR A 6 16.20 -11.20 -20.24
N ASP A 7 16.45 -12.03 -21.22
CA ASP A 7 15.48 -13.03 -21.66
C ASP A 7 15.76 -14.33 -20.91
N PHE A 8 14.90 -14.63 -19.95
CA PHE A 8 15.05 -15.82 -19.10
C PHE A 8 14.80 -17.16 -19.83
N GLN A 9 14.09 -17.14 -20.97
CA GLN A 9 13.86 -18.34 -21.75
C GLN A 9 15.08 -18.72 -22.58
N THR A 10 15.75 -17.74 -23.13
CA THR A 10 16.91 -17.96 -24.02
C THR A 10 18.26 -17.71 -23.34
N GLY A 11 18.27 -17.15 -22.13
CA GLY A 11 19.47 -16.73 -21.41
C GLY A 11 20.19 -15.54 -22.06
N LYS A 12 19.58 -14.89 -23.05
CA LYS A 12 20.21 -13.81 -23.82
C LYS A 12 20.06 -12.47 -23.08
N VAL A 13 21.15 -11.70 -23.10
CA VAL A 13 21.15 -10.31 -22.61
C VAL A 13 21.24 -9.37 -23.81
N THR A 14 20.30 -8.44 -23.91
CA THR A 14 20.30 -7.39 -24.94
C THR A 14 20.46 -6.03 -24.27
N ARG A 15 21.40 -5.22 -24.71
CA ARG A 15 21.59 -3.84 -24.26
C ARG A 15 20.80 -2.89 -25.17
N SER A 16 19.93 -2.09 -24.57
CA SER A 16 19.12 -1.10 -25.29
C SER A 16 19.43 0.32 -24.83
N ASP A 17 19.52 1.27 -25.75
CA ASP A 17 19.65 2.69 -25.42
C ASP A 17 18.27 3.29 -25.17
N ILE A 18 17.99 3.60 -23.90
CA ILE A 18 16.71 4.18 -23.49
C ILE A 18 16.47 5.57 -24.09
N ARG A 19 17.54 6.37 -24.33
CA ARG A 19 17.39 7.71 -24.93
C ARG A 19 16.90 7.62 -26.37
N ALA A 20 17.48 6.73 -27.15
CA ALA A 20 17.05 6.51 -28.54
C ALA A 20 15.58 6.06 -28.60
N SER A 21 15.16 5.15 -27.70
CA SER A 21 13.77 4.72 -27.62
C SER A 21 12.80 5.85 -27.20
N LEU A 22 13.21 6.70 -26.27
CA LEU A 22 12.41 7.86 -25.84
C LEU A 22 12.28 8.92 -26.95
N GLU A 23 13.35 9.17 -27.72
CA GLU A 23 13.32 10.12 -28.84
C GLU A 23 12.43 9.62 -29.98
N GLN A 24 12.46 8.34 -30.31
CA GLN A 24 11.60 7.74 -31.32
C GLN A 24 10.11 7.81 -30.96
N ASN A 25 9.78 7.75 -29.65
CA ASN A 25 8.41 7.77 -29.14
C ASN A 25 7.96 9.14 -28.63
N LYS A 26 8.75 10.19 -28.84
CA LYS A 26 8.52 11.54 -28.32
C LYS A 26 7.15 12.13 -28.70
N ASN A 27 6.65 11.79 -29.87
CA ASN A 27 5.38 12.29 -30.39
C ASN A 27 4.15 11.45 -29.96
N VAL A 28 4.36 10.36 -29.23
CA VAL A 28 3.28 9.45 -28.78
C VAL A 28 2.81 9.79 -27.36
N MET A 29 3.60 10.58 -26.60
CA MET A 29 3.23 10.95 -25.24
C MET A 29 2.21 12.09 -25.24
N THR A 30 1.07 11.86 -24.65
CA THR A 30 0.03 12.85 -24.41
C THR A 30 0.03 13.27 -22.96
N VAL A 31 -0.01 14.58 -22.70
CA VAL A 31 -0.17 15.11 -21.34
C VAL A 31 -1.62 14.90 -20.90
N LEU A 32 -1.84 14.00 -19.97
CA LEU A 32 -3.16 13.70 -19.43
C LEU A 32 -3.57 14.61 -18.28
N CYS A 33 -2.57 15.13 -17.54
CA CYS A 33 -2.75 16.05 -16.42
C CYS A 33 -1.67 17.14 -16.48
N ASP A 34 -2.08 18.40 -16.57
CA ASP A 34 -1.15 19.52 -16.77
C ASP A 34 -0.44 19.97 -15.50
N SER A 35 -1.03 19.68 -14.32
CA SER A 35 -0.44 20.07 -13.05
C SER A 35 -0.73 19.03 -11.97
N LEU A 36 0.34 18.59 -11.31
CA LEU A 36 0.28 17.89 -10.05
C LEU A 36 0.79 18.85 -8.96
N PRO A 37 0.30 18.74 -7.72
CA PRO A 37 0.70 19.62 -6.65
C PRO A 37 2.17 19.45 -6.28
N SER A 38 2.78 20.50 -5.77
CA SER A 38 4.19 20.52 -5.39
C SER A 38 4.55 19.60 -4.24
N GLY A 39 3.58 19.27 -3.36
CA GLY A 39 3.73 18.37 -2.21
C GLY A 39 3.28 16.95 -2.48
N LEU A 40 3.17 16.53 -3.76
CA LEU A 40 2.69 15.21 -4.12
C LEU A 40 3.54 14.10 -3.49
N PHE A 41 2.90 13.32 -2.64
CA PHE A 41 3.51 12.17 -1.96
C PHE A 41 3.29 10.86 -2.72
N SER A 42 2.05 10.64 -3.20
CA SER A 42 1.71 9.48 -4.03
C SER A 42 0.45 9.74 -4.84
N PHE A 43 0.27 8.97 -5.90
CA PHE A 43 -0.95 9.02 -6.70
C PHE A 43 -1.38 7.63 -7.17
N ILE A 44 -2.68 7.49 -7.46
CA ILE A 44 -3.29 6.31 -8.08
C ILE A 44 -4.05 6.78 -9.31
N SER A 45 -3.79 6.19 -10.47
CA SER A 45 -4.59 6.42 -11.67
C SER A 45 -5.96 5.76 -11.51
N ILE A 46 -7.03 6.57 -11.49
CA ILE A 46 -8.41 6.11 -11.42
C ILE A 46 -8.93 5.83 -12.83
N SER A 47 -8.71 6.77 -13.73
CA SER A 47 -9.02 6.65 -15.16
C SER A 47 -7.91 7.31 -15.98
N ASP A 48 -8.08 7.38 -17.29
CA ASP A 48 -7.12 8.01 -18.20
C ASP A 48 -6.91 9.52 -17.95
N SER A 49 -7.81 10.14 -17.21
CA SER A 49 -7.77 11.60 -16.95
C SER A 49 -8.01 12.00 -15.49
N VAL A 50 -8.19 11.04 -14.58
CA VAL A 50 -8.44 11.29 -13.16
C VAL A 50 -7.46 10.52 -12.30
N PHE A 51 -6.86 11.21 -11.33
CA PHE A 51 -5.90 10.67 -10.40
C PHE A 51 -6.35 10.93 -8.97
N PHE A 52 -6.27 9.92 -8.13
CA PHE A 52 -6.36 10.09 -6.69
C PHE A 52 -4.96 10.40 -6.16
N CYS A 53 -4.80 11.59 -5.60
CA CYS A 53 -3.51 12.12 -5.17
C CYS A 53 -3.46 12.25 -3.65
N LYS A 54 -2.29 12.03 -3.07
CA LYS A 54 -2.00 12.31 -1.66
C LYS A 54 -0.84 13.30 -1.55
N GLU A 55 -1.03 14.30 -0.72
CA GLU A 55 -0.09 15.39 -0.49
C GLU A 55 0.16 15.55 1.00
N SER A 56 1.41 15.76 1.39
CA SER A 56 1.76 16.16 2.74
C SER A 56 1.70 17.68 2.88
N SER A 57 1.19 18.16 4.02
CA SER A 57 1.27 19.58 4.36
C SER A 57 2.74 20.03 4.48
N PRO A 58 3.07 21.31 4.26
CA PRO A 58 4.44 21.80 4.33
C PRO A 58 5.12 21.58 5.69
N ASP A 59 4.34 21.52 6.75
CA ASP A 59 4.78 21.26 8.12
C ASP A 59 4.76 19.76 8.49
N PHE A 60 4.38 18.89 7.55
CA PHE A 60 4.26 17.44 7.71
C PHE A 60 3.29 16.97 8.82
N THR A 61 2.41 17.83 9.28
CA THR A 61 1.43 17.50 10.32
C THR A 61 0.16 16.88 9.79
N GLN A 62 -0.08 16.95 8.48
CA GLN A 62 -1.31 16.51 7.83
C GLN A 62 -1.03 15.85 6.48
N GLN A 63 -1.84 14.87 6.12
CA GLN A 63 -1.85 14.27 4.79
C GLN A 63 -3.22 14.51 4.15
N LYS A 64 -3.23 15.21 3.03
CA LYS A 64 -4.44 15.52 2.26
C LYS A 64 -4.58 14.61 1.06
N ARG A 65 -5.82 14.24 0.78
CA ARG A 65 -6.22 13.45 -0.39
C ARG A 65 -7.13 14.29 -1.25
N TYR A 66 -6.98 14.19 -2.56
CA TYR A 66 -7.84 14.89 -3.51
C TYR A 66 -7.83 14.18 -4.87
N LEU A 67 -8.79 14.55 -5.72
CA LEU A 67 -8.84 14.12 -7.10
C LEU A 67 -8.23 15.21 -7.99
N ALA A 68 -7.30 14.82 -8.85
CA ALA A 68 -6.71 15.67 -9.87
C ALA A 68 -7.11 15.18 -11.26
N GLY A 69 -7.20 16.09 -12.22
CA GLY A 69 -7.52 15.81 -13.63
C GLY A 69 -8.72 16.57 -14.16
N LYS A 70 -9.01 16.40 -15.45
CA LYS A 70 -9.99 17.20 -16.19
C LYS A 70 -11.46 17.05 -15.72
N THR A 71 -11.76 15.96 -15.04
CA THR A 71 -13.12 15.63 -14.56
C THR A 71 -13.14 15.33 -13.07
N ALA A 72 -12.20 15.91 -12.32
CA ALA A 72 -12.14 15.72 -10.87
C ALA A 72 -13.41 16.28 -10.22
N GLY A 73 -14.15 15.43 -9.53
CA GLY A 73 -15.35 15.77 -8.80
C GLY A 73 -15.08 16.13 -7.33
N MET A 74 -16.15 16.33 -6.57
CA MET A 74 -16.06 16.46 -5.12
C MET A 74 -15.57 15.15 -4.48
N LEU A 75 -14.79 15.30 -3.43
CA LEU A 75 -14.36 14.16 -2.63
C LEU A 75 -15.55 13.59 -1.83
N PRO A 76 -15.61 12.26 -1.68
CA PRO A 76 -16.57 11.66 -0.76
C PRO A 76 -16.33 12.10 0.70
N PRO A 77 -17.37 12.19 1.55
CA PRO A 77 -17.24 12.63 2.95
C PRO A 77 -16.24 11.83 3.78
N VAL A 78 -16.00 10.56 3.44
CA VAL A 78 -14.99 9.73 4.11
C VAL A 78 -13.58 10.28 3.87
N ILE A 79 -13.28 10.75 2.67
CA ILE A 79 -11.97 11.33 2.35
C ILE A 79 -11.80 12.69 3.04
N GLU A 80 -12.85 13.48 3.13
CA GLU A 80 -12.83 14.74 3.88
C GLU A 80 -12.45 14.51 5.34
N ARG A 81 -13.07 13.52 6.00
CA ARG A 81 -12.73 13.14 7.38
C ARG A 81 -11.28 12.64 7.53
N LEU A 82 -10.79 11.85 6.57
CA LEU A 82 -9.38 11.42 6.57
C LEU A 82 -8.42 12.59 6.39
N ASN A 83 -8.84 13.65 5.69
CA ASN A 83 -8.07 14.87 5.50
C ASN A 83 -8.04 15.78 6.73
N GLU A 84 -8.99 15.62 7.67
CA GLU A 84 -9.02 16.36 8.93
C GLU A 84 -8.00 15.82 9.94
N ALA A 85 -7.56 14.56 9.79
CA ALA A 85 -6.58 13.96 10.69
C ALA A 85 -5.27 14.77 10.67
N LYS A 86 -4.86 15.26 11.83
CA LYS A 86 -3.69 16.13 12.01
C LYS A 86 -2.96 15.78 13.30
N VAL A 87 -1.63 15.82 13.25
CA VAL A 87 -0.77 15.74 14.42
C VAL A 87 -0.31 17.14 14.84
N SER A 88 -0.03 17.36 16.13
CA SER A 88 0.30 18.68 16.67
C SER A 88 1.68 19.17 16.24
N ASP A 89 2.67 18.29 16.20
CA ASP A 89 4.03 18.56 15.71
C ASP A 89 4.60 17.31 15.06
N SER A 90 5.05 17.42 13.83
CA SER A 90 5.68 16.29 13.17
C SER A 90 7.01 16.70 12.53
N LYS A 91 8.08 16.11 13.02
CA LYS A 91 9.41 16.13 12.38
C LYS A 91 9.63 14.93 11.47
N ASP A 92 8.65 14.04 11.38
CA ASP A 92 8.73 12.80 10.60
C ASP A 92 7.44 12.65 9.77
N ILE A 93 7.60 12.79 8.47
CA ILE A 93 6.54 12.61 7.46
C ILE A 93 5.80 11.27 7.59
N ASN A 94 6.42 10.27 8.21
CA ASN A 94 5.84 8.92 8.31
C ASN A 94 4.80 8.77 9.42
N ILE A 95 4.58 9.77 10.31
CA ILE A 95 3.62 9.65 11.41
C ILE A 95 2.23 9.28 10.91
N ILE A 96 1.75 9.98 9.89
CA ILE A 96 0.43 9.76 9.28
C ILE A 96 0.55 9.15 7.88
N SER A 97 1.72 8.62 7.55
CA SER A 97 1.97 8.05 6.22
C SER A 97 1.14 6.80 6.01
N THR A 98 0.51 6.72 4.86
CA THR A 98 -0.32 5.59 4.46
C THR A 98 0.10 5.07 3.10
N ILE A 99 -0.08 3.76 2.90
CA ILE A 99 -0.03 3.12 1.60
C ILE A 99 -1.45 2.94 1.12
N ALA A 100 -1.77 3.47 -0.07
CA ALA A 100 -3.08 3.31 -0.67
C ALA A 100 -2.97 2.57 -2.00
N LYS A 101 -3.89 1.65 -2.24
CA LYS A 101 -4.04 0.93 -3.52
C LYS A 101 -5.50 0.85 -3.90
N MET A 102 -5.79 0.84 -5.20
CA MET A 102 -7.13 0.74 -5.74
C MET A 102 -7.35 -0.57 -6.48
N SER A 103 -8.43 -1.25 -6.16
CA SER A 103 -9.00 -2.31 -6.97
C SER A 103 -9.99 -1.71 -7.96
N ARG A 104 -9.67 -1.77 -9.25
CA ARG A 104 -10.60 -1.31 -10.31
C ARG A 104 -11.82 -2.24 -10.45
N VAL A 105 -11.64 -3.53 -10.16
CA VAL A 105 -12.73 -4.52 -10.24
C VAL A 105 -13.76 -4.30 -9.14
N ASN A 106 -13.29 -3.96 -7.94
CA ASN A 106 -14.16 -3.74 -6.78
C ASN A 106 -14.50 -2.26 -6.58
N GLU A 107 -13.92 -1.36 -7.39
CA GLU A 107 -14.10 0.10 -7.30
C GLU A 107 -13.82 0.67 -5.90
N ARG A 108 -12.84 0.06 -5.19
CA ARG A 108 -12.50 0.39 -3.81
C ARG A 108 -11.03 0.69 -3.64
N ILE A 109 -10.74 1.65 -2.80
CA ILE A 109 -9.41 1.96 -2.29
C ILE A 109 -9.26 1.31 -0.92
N VAL A 110 -8.12 0.65 -0.71
CA VAL A 110 -7.66 0.25 0.62
C VAL A 110 -6.49 1.15 0.99
N GLU A 111 -6.60 1.80 2.12
CA GLU A 111 -5.59 2.70 2.64
C GLU A 111 -5.12 2.24 4.01
N MET A 112 -3.86 1.85 4.08
CA MET A 112 -3.20 1.24 5.21
C MET A 112 -2.18 2.21 5.81
N PRO A 113 -2.32 2.67 7.06
CA PRO A 113 -1.28 3.44 7.74
C PRO A 113 -0.10 2.53 8.11
N ILE A 114 1.07 3.12 8.22
CA ILE A 114 2.28 2.37 8.61
C ILE A 114 2.33 2.17 10.13
N GLY A 115 1.91 3.16 10.90
CA GLY A 115 2.08 3.21 12.34
C GLY A 115 0.82 3.05 13.19
N LEU A 116 -0.35 2.78 12.58
CA LEU A 116 -1.64 2.66 13.26
C LEU A 116 -2.26 1.29 12.97
N ASN A 117 -3.12 0.82 13.88
CA ASN A 117 -3.71 -0.52 13.80
C ASN A 117 -5.02 -0.60 12.99
N TYR A 118 -5.38 0.44 12.25
CA TYR A 118 -6.59 0.45 11.46
C TYR A 118 -6.32 0.64 9.97
N ILE A 119 -7.19 0.08 9.14
CA ILE A 119 -7.11 0.14 7.68
C ILE A 119 -8.44 0.66 7.16
N ASN A 120 -8.40 1.66 6.29
CA ASN A 120 -9.61 2.22 5.69
C ASN A 120 -9.88 1.59 4.33
N ILE A 121 -11.13 1.24 4.08
CA ILE A 121 -11.62 0.78 2.78
C ILE A 121 -12.76 1.70 2.37
N TYR A 122 -12.67 2.29 1.19
CA TYR A 122 -13.69 3.20 0.71
C TYR A 122 -13.77 3.27 -0.82
N SER A 123 -14.93 3.66 -1.32
CA SER A 123 -15.15 3.98 -2.73
C SER A 123 -15.03 5.49 -2.98
N LEU A 124 -14.67 5.87 -4.19
CA LEU A 124 -14.57 7.28 -4.58
C LEU A 124 -15.93 7.92 -4.88
N ASN A 125 -16.98 7.14 -5.14
CA ASN A 125 -18.34 7.61 -5.33
C ASN A 125 -19.11 7.81 -4.00
N GLY A 126 -18.50 7.40 -2.86
CA GLY A 126 -19.06 7.63 -1.53
C GLY A 126 -20.09 6.62 -1.06
N ASP A 127 -20.40 5.60 -1.84
CA ASP A 127 -21.39 4.57 -1.49
C ASP A 127 -20.90 3.53 -0.48
N PHE A 128 -19.58 3.49 -0.25
CA PHE A 128 -18.96 2.57 0.67
C PHE A 128 -17.80 3.19 1.45
N ALA A 129 -17.79 3.00 2.77
CA ALA A 129 -16.66 3.33 3.64
C ALA A 129 -16.67 2.44 4.89
N ARG A 130 -15.52 1.84 5.21
CA ARG A 130 -15.29 1.05 6.42
C ARG A 130 -13.89 1.27 6.95
N THR A 131 -13.75 1.15 8.27
CA THR A 131 -12.47 1.07 8.96
C THR A 131 -12.36 -0.31 9.61
N VAL A 132 -11.30 -1.03 9.29
CA VAL A 132 -10.95 -2.31 9.90
C VAL A 132 -9.94 -2.03 11.00
N CYS A 133 -10.28 -2.35 12.26
CA CYS A 133 -9.37 -2.33 13.38
C CYS A 133 -8.75 -3.71 13.58
N VAL A 134 -7.43 -3.77 13.74
CA VAL A 134 -6.71 -4.99 14.10
C VAL A 134 -6.26 -4.86 15.55
N GLY A 135 -7.09 -5.40 16.45
CA GLY A 135 -6.96 -5.27 17.90
C GLY A 135 -8.33 -4.99 18.54
N ASP A 136 -8.31 -4.66 19.81
CA ASP A 136 -9.53 -4.45 20.60
C ASP A 136 -10.12 -3.04 20.43
N GLU A 137 -9.25 -2.04 20.18
CA GLU A 137 -9.64 -0.64 20.00
C GLU A 137 -8.76 0.05 18.97
N LEU A 138 -9.23 1.17 18.42
CA LEU A 138 -8.49 1.98 17.45
C LEU A 138 -7.36 2.75 18.17
N ASP A 139 -6.17 2.73 17.58
CA ASP A 139 -5.07 3.59 18.02
C ASP A 139 -5.46 5.07 17.91
N ASP A 140 -5.14 5.84 18.94
CA ASP A 140 -5.27 7.29 18.90
C ASP A 140 -4.03 7.92 18.26
N ILE A 141 -4.25 8.88 17.37
CA ILE A 141 -3.17 9.64 16.72
C ILE A 141 -2.30 10.35 17.77
N SER A 142 -2.88 10.85 18.86
CA SER A 142 -2.15 11.51 19.95
C SER A 142 -1.10 10.61 20.61
N GLU A 143 -1.32 9.31 20.66
CA GLU A 143 -0.34 8.36 21.21
C GLU A 143 0.90 8.24 20.35
N ILE A 144 0.80 8.57 19.04
CA ILE A 144 1.93 8.55 18.10
C ILE A 144 2.77 9.80 18.24
N GLU A 145 2.16 10.95 18.53
CA GLU A 145 2.83 12.24 18.60
C GLU A 145 3.96 12.27 19.64
N ASP A 146 3.74 11.64 20.79
CA ASP A 146 4.68 11.61 21.89
C ASP A 146 5.83 10.62 21.71
N ARG A 147 5.76 9.75 20.71
CA ARG A 147 6.80 8.74 20.46
C ARG A 147 7.93 9.30 19.60
N LYS A 148 9.17 9.13 20.08
CA LYS A 148 10.35 9.38 19.25
C LYS A 148 10.33 8.45 18.03
N GLU A 149 10.93 8.88 16.92
CA GLU A 149 10.94 8.15 15.65
C GLU A 149 11.19 6.64 15.78
N TRP A 150 12.16 6.24 16.59
CA TRP A 150 12.54 4.83 16.76
C TRP A 150 11.58 4.01 17.65
N ASN A 151 10.78 4.67 18.46
CA ASN A 151 9.81 4.03 19.36
C ASN A 151 8.39 4.02 18.77
N ARG A 152 8.22 4.49 17.55
CA ARG A 152 6.92 4.43 16.86
C ARG A 152 6.61 3.03 16.44
N MET A 153 5.33 2.70 16.49
CA MET A 153 4.85 1.42 16.02
C MET A 153 5.08 1.29 14.51
N TYR A 154 5.52 0.13 14.11
CA TYR A 154 5.57 -0.33 12.73
C TYR A 154 4.55 -1.44 12.61
N THR A 155 3.30 -1.04 12.33
CA THR A 155 2.16 -1.96 12.40
C THR A 155 2.03 -2.77 11.12
N TYR A 156 2.13 -2.11 9.96
CA TYR A 156 2.00 -2.77 8.67
C TYR A 156 3.16 -2.43 7.73
N ALA A 157 3.54 -3.39 6.86
CA ALA A 157 4.65 -3.23 5.93
C ALA A 157 4.25 -3.26 4.45
N ASP A 158 3.33 -4.11 4.05
CA ASP A 158 2.89 -4.26 2.64
C ASP A 158 1.39 -4.46 2.55
N LEU A 159 0.81 -4.01 1.44
CA LEU A 159 -0.59 -4.13 1.09
C LEU A 159 -0.70 -4.76 -0.29
N ARG A 160 -1.49 -5.82 -0.43
CA ARG A 160 -1.79 -6.46 -1.72
C ARG A 160 -3.30 -6.58 -1.93
N LEU A 161 -3.72 -6.31 -3.16
CA LEU A 161 -5.12 -6.39 -3.58
C LEU A 161 -5.26 -7.51 -4.60
N PHE A 162 -6.25 -8.38 -4.37
CA PHE A 162 -6.64 -9.47 -5.26
C PHE A 162 -8.11 -9.28 -5.66
N LYS A 163 -8.60 -10.06 -6.60
CA LYS A 163 -9.99 -9.95 -7.07
C LYS A 163 -11.00 -10.14 -5.93
N ASP A 164 -10.83 -11.16 -5.11
CA ASP A 164 -11.82 -11.60 -4.13
C ASP A 164 -11.50 -11.17 -2.69
N PHE A 165 -10.27 -10.71 -2.43
CA PHE A 165 -9.79 -10.31 -1.12
C PHE A 165 -8.62 -9.34 -1.22
N TRP A 166 -8.18 -8.82 -0.09
CA TRP A 166 -6.94 -8.05 0.06
C TRP A 166 -6.18 -8.51 1.30
N GLY A 167 -4.91 -8.18 1.37
CA GLY A 167 -4.09 -8.59 2.50
C GLY A 167 -2.97 -7.61 2.83
N VAL A 168 -2.53 -7.68 4.09
CA VAL A 168 -1.45 -6.86 4.64
C VAL A 168 -0.44 -7.70 5.40
N VAL A 169 0.82 -7.30 5.37
CA VAL A 169 1.83 -7.79 6.31
C VAL A 169 1.67 -7.03 7.62
N SER A 170 1.31 -7.73 8.68
CA SER A 170 1.16 -7.20 10.03
C SER A 170 2.38 -7.52 10.87
N ILE A 171 3.07 -6.51 11.36
CA ILE A 171 4.29 -6.62 12.17
C ILE A 171 3.97 -6.35 13.64
N ASN A 172 3.33 -5.22 13.92
CA ASN A 172 2.92 -4.77 15.25
C ASN A 172 4.04 -4.82 16.30
N GLU A 173 5.17 -4.21 15.97
CA GLU A 173 6.31 -3.96 16.85
C GLU A 173 6.79 -2.51 16.69
N ASP A 174 7.48 -1.96 17.71
CA ASP A 174 8.17 -0.70 17.51
C ASP A 174 9.31 -0.84 16.48
N LYS A 175 9.59 0.24 15.78
CA LYS A 175 10.55 0.28 14.65
C LYS A 175 11.94 -0.20 15.08
N MET A 176 12.40 0.17 16.27
CA MET A 176 13.71 -0.25 16.78
C MET A 176 13.74 -1.74 17.06
N THR A 177 12.72 -2.27 17.75
CA THR A 177 12.64 -3.71 18.05
C THR A 177 12.56 -4.53 16.77
N PHE A 178 11.75 -4.11 15.80
CA PHE A 178 11.65 -4.79 14.51
C PHE A 178 13.00 -4.81 13.77
N GLN A 179 13.74 -3.69 13.76
CA GLN A 179 15.01 -3.60 13.05
C GLN A 179 16.18 -4.29 13.78
N THR A 180 16.19 -4.29 15.09
CA THR A 180 17.37 -4.76 15.88
C THR A 180 17.10 -6.01 16.70
N GLY A 181 15.93 -6.14 17.29
CA GLY A 181 15.58 -7.23 18.21
C GLY A 181 14.85 -8.39 17.57
N ARG A 182 13.98 -8.12 16.60
CA ARG A 182 13.23 -9.12 15.82
C ARG A 182 12.57 -10.17 16.70
N LYS A 183 11.74 -9.73 17.66
CA LYS A 183 11.14 -10.62 18.66
C LYS A 183 9.98 -11.46 18.12
N LYS A 184 9.26 -10.93 17.14
CA LYS A 184 8.11 -11.60 16.54
C LYS A 184 8.31 -11.82 15.05
N TYR A 185 7.77 -12.92 14.54
CA TYR A 185 7.55 -13.05 13.11
C TYR A 185 6.26 -12.33 12.73
N PRO A 186 6.23 -11.63 11.58
CA PRO A 186 5.01 -11.02 11.09
C PRO A 186 3.96 -12.06 10.69
N SER A 187 2.72 -11.63 10.61
CA SER A 187 1.63 -12.39 9.99
C SER A 187 1.17 -11.70 8.72
N ILE A 188 0.58 -12.45 7.79
CA ILE A 188 -0.21 -11.87 6.70
C ILE A 188 -1.67 -12.01 7.08
N LEU A 189 -2.37 -10.89 7.14
CA LEU A 189 -3.80 -10.83 7.42
C LEU A 189 -4.55 -10.67 6.11
N LEU A 190 -5.54 -11.54 5.85
CA LEU A 190 -6.38 -11.52 4.67
C LEU A 190 -7.81 -11.12 5.05
N PHE A 191 -8.42 -10.24 4.24
CA PHE A 191 -9.76 -9.70 4.46
C PHE A 191 -10.56 -9.72 3.16
N ASP A 192 -11.87 -9.90 3.26
CA ASP A 192 -12.76 -9.69 2.12
C ASP A 192 -12.92 -8.18 1.82
N TRP A 193 -13.64 -7.87 0.74
CA TRP A 193 -13.86 -6.49 0.33
C TRP A 193 -14.84 -5.72 1.22
N ASP A 194 -15.51 -6.38 2.15
CA ASP A 194 -16.31 -5.75 3.20
C ASP A 194 -15.53 -5.54 4.51
N GLY A 195 -14.23 -5.90 4.52
CA GLY A 195 -13.34 -5.75 5.68
C GLY A 195 -13.47 -6.87 6.70
N LYS A 196 -14.17 -7.97 6.38
CA LYS A 196 -14.27 -9.13 7.25
C LYS A 196 -12.98 -9.94 7.19
N PRO A 197 -12.40 -10.36 8.33
CA PRO A 197 -11.22 -11.19 8.33
C PRO A 197 -11.51 -12.58 7.74
N LEU A 198 -10.64 -13.02 6.85
CA LEU A 198 -10.71 -14.34 6.17
C LEU A 198 -9.68 -15.31 6.73
N ALA A 199 -8.44 -14.87 6.91
CA ALA A 199 -7.35 -15.71 7.40
C ALA A 199 -6.21 -14.88 8.02
N GLU A 200 -5.50 -15.48 8.97
CA GLU A 200 -4.19 -15.08 9.42
C GLU A 200 -3.16 -16.13 9.02
N LEU A 201 -2.16 -15.73 8.23
CA LEU A 201 -1.05 -16.61 7.83
C LEU A 201 0.15 -16.29 8.73
N LYS A 202 0.40 -17.13 9.72
CA LYS A 202 1.52 -16.98 10.65
C LYS A 202 2.82 -17.38 9.96
N LEU A 203 3.76 -16.46 9.88
CA LEU A 203 5.04 -16.68 9.24
C LEU A 203 6.10 -17.13 10.26
N THR A 204 7.12 -17.81 9.77
CA THR A 204 8.31 -18.23 10.54
C THR A 204 9.57 -17.50 10.06
N ARG A 205 9.39 -16.39 9.36
CA ARG A 205 10.44 -15.54 8.76
C ARG A 205 10.12 -14.07 8.94
N PHE A 206 11.14 -13.23 8.92
CA PHE A 206 11.00 -11.78 8.98
C PHE A 206 10.72 -11.21 7.60
N VAL A 207 9.47 -11.22 7.24
CA VAL A 207 8.96 -10.82 5.93
C VAL A 207 8.40 -9.40 6.01
N ASN A 208 8.67 -8.61 5.00
CA ASN A 208 8.09 -7.27 4.86
C ASN A 208 7.30 -7.09 3.55
N SER A 209 7.31 -8.09 2.68
CA SER A 209 6.61 -8.04 1.39
C SER A 209 6.13 -9.44 1.01
N PHE A 210 4.98 -9.50 0.34
CA PHE A 210 4.40 -10.75 -0.14
C PHE A 210 3.68 -10.56 -1.47
N ASP A 211 3.43 -11.65 -2.16
CA ASP A 211 2.49 -11.74 -3.27
C ASP A 211 1.88 -13.16 -3.34
N ILE A 212 0.72 -13.28 -3.98
CA ILE A 212 0.03 -14.56 -4.13
C ILE A 212 -0.21 -14.82 -5.61
N ASP A 213 0.38 -15.92 -6.11
CA ASP A 213 0.02 -16.48 -7.41
C ASP A 213 -1.31 -17.22 -7.26
N MET A 214 -2.39 -16.61 -7.73
CA MET A 214 -3.74 -17.15 -7.64
C MET A 214 -3.93 -18.38 -8.52
N VAL A 215 -3.15 -18.54 -9.59
CA VAL A 215 -3.23 -19.69 -10.51
C VAL A 215 -2.60 -20.92 -9.88
N ASN A 216 -1.38 -20.78 -9.38
CA ASN A 216 -0.62 -21.85 -8.77
C ASN A 216 -0.90 -21.98 -7.25
N LYS A 217 -1.76 -21.11 -6.68
CA LYS A 217 -2.11 -21.05 -5.25
C LYS A 217 -0.88 -20.99 -4.35
N THR A 218 0.11 -20.19 -4.75
CA THR A 218 1.42 -20.12 -4.09
C THR A 218 1.60 -18.73 -3.48
N LEU A 219 1.93 -18.67 -2.19
CA LEU A 219 2.35 -17.46 -1.50
C LEU A 219 3.86 -17.30 -1.66
N TYR A 220 4.27 -16.19 -2.21
CA TYR A 220 5.66 -15.75 -2.23
C TYR A 220 5.89 -14.68 -1.17
N VAL A 221 6.97 -14.81 -0.42
CA VAL A 221 7.36 -13.84 0.60
C VAL A 221 8.85 -13.53 0.49
N PHE A 222 9.21 -12.28 0.79
CA PHE A 222 10.60 -11.85 0.78
C PHE A 222 11.07 -11.56 2.20
N ASP A 223 12.13 -12.26 2.61
CA ASP A 223 12.86 -12.03 3.86
C ASP A 223 13.98 -11.02 3.57
N VAL A 224 13.73 -9.77 3.92
CA VAL A 224 14.63 -8.65 3.65
C VAL A 224 15.97 -8.73 4.39
N TYR A 225 16.02 -9.48 5.48
CA TYR A 225 17.24 -9.58 6.29
C TYR A 225 18.21 -10.67 5.83
N ASN A 226 17.67 -11.66 5.13
CA ASN A 226 18.47 -12.77 4.60
C ASN A 226 18.55 -12.73 3.08
N ASP A 227 17.97 -11.72 2.42
CA ASP A 227 17.88 -11.59 0.96
C ASP A 227 17.35 -12.86 0.29
N LYS A 228 16.31 -13.46 0.87
CA LYS A 228 15.74 -14.72 0.41
C LYS A 228 14.26 -14.62 0.12
N MET A 229 13.88 -15.25 -0.98
CA MET A 229 12.48 -15.48 -1.30
C MET A 229 12.07 -16.88 -0.89
N PHE A 230 10.88 -17.00 -0.32
CA PHE A 230 10.27 -18.26 0.05
C PHE A 230 8.92 -18.42 -0.64
N ALA A 231 8.56 -19.66 -0.96
CA ALA A 231 7.28 -20.02 -1.54
C ALA A 231 6.58 -21.02 -0.62
N TYR A 232 5.27 -20.82 -0.41
CA TYR A 232 4.42 -21.70 0.40
C TYR A 232 3.19 -22.09 -0.39
N ASP A 233 2.78 -23.34 -0.29
CA ASP A 233 1.49 -23.79 -0.82
C ASP A 233 0.34 -23.17 0.00
N LEU A 234 -0.55 -22.47 -0.68
CA LEU A 234 -1.70 -21.79 -0.09
C LEU A 234 -3.04 -22.43 -0.51
N SER A 235 -2.99 -23.60 -1.17
CA SER A 235 -4.15 -24.26 -1.77
C SER A 235 -5.30 -24.47 -0.78
N GLU A 236 -5.01 -24.97 0.43
CA GLU A 236 -6.03 -25.20 1.46
C GLU A 236 -6.71 -23.92 1.93
N VAL A 237 -5.95 -22.84 2.07
CA VAL A 237 -6.48 -21.53 2.51
C VAL A 237 -7.33 -20.93 1.41
N LEU A 238 -6.79 -20.85 0.18
CA LEU A 238 -7.49 -20.24 -0.94
C LEU A 238 -8.77 -20.98 -1.30
N ASN A 239 -8.79 -22.32 -1.23
CA ASN A 239 -10.01 -23.09 -1.46
C ASN A 239 -11.12 -22.82 -0.43
N LYS A 240 -10.78 -22.30 0.76
CA LYS A 240 -11.76 -21.94 1.79
C LYS A 240 -12.28 -20.50 1.67
N ILE A 241 -11.43 -19.57 1.19
CA ILE A 241 -11.74 -18.14 1.19
C ILE A 241 -12.21 -17.60 -0.17
N VAL A 242 -11.75 -18.20 -1.28
CA VAL A 242 -12.20 -17.86 -2.63
C VAL A 242 -13.38 -18.75 -2.99
N ARG A 243 -14.54 -18.14 -3.22
CA ARG A 243 -15.72 -18.85 -3.75
C ARG A 243 -15.59 -18.94 -5.27
N GLU A 244 -15.74 -20.12 -5.80
CA GLU A 244 -15.82 -20.36 -7.25
C GLU A 244 -17.01 -19.62 -7.89
#